data_2c6fd8265353401f896c5b1bd44ce3d8
#
_entry.id   2c6fd8265353401f896c5b1bd44ce3d8
#
_cell.length_a   1.000
_cell.length_b   1.000
_cell.length_c   1.000
_cell.angle_alpha   90.00
_cell.angle_beta   90.00
_cell.angle_gamma   90.00
#
_symmetry.space_group_name_H-M   'P 1'
#
loop_
_entity.id
_entity.type
_entity.pdbx_description
1 polymer ?
#
loop_
_entity_poly.entity_id
_entity_poly.type
_entity_poly.pdbx_seq_one_letter_code
_entity_poly.pdbx_strand_id
1 'polypeptide(L)'
;MTAAPRIDVSTTLSAKGADLTPEEVAELAAGLSHDVLFTTEIGAPGGRVPDTTWPLPGGEAAVYYGNGRTRLEKPFLFADGFNYGKSDLPALFAHFNTPYEEDRPGFFDQLLTRGHDIVLIGFDERHARIQHNARAATAAIQQAGAERTGTKPLTVGGVSMGGIVTRYALAKLENEGVDHGTGTYLSWDSPHNGAWIPLILQQMAYFFEKLTPAEPGRPGQADLIRSPAAQQLLWAWVPDAKYSGEVATASRLRTEFVRELADLGNFPRRPRLLGVANGRGDGTGRPLPPGEVAFDWQALVASATARFQPDRGTEQRIGGMHAGLELRRSTTSEVPALDGVPGGTLDSFGKVADAIKAKISEEYRSGAFVPAVSASALTYDPIAWDVDPHLNLHSQSPDRFHLHEVAFDTDNTEHSHVSGVLVEWILQRLS
;
A
#
# COMPACT_ATOMS: atom_id res chain seq x y z
N MET A 1 2.12 -22.79 -22.03
CA MET A 1 3.35 -22.22 -21.47
C MET A 1 3.88 -23.22 -20.45
N THR A 2 4.98 -23.87 -20.74
CA THR A 2 5.63 -24.81 -19.82
C THR A 2 6.21 -23.99 -18.66
N ALA A 3 5.80 -24.31 -17.44
CA ALA A 3 6.38 -23.73 -16.24
C ALA A 3 7.91 -23.94 -16.27
N ALA A 4 8.67 -22.88 -15.95
CA ALA A 4 10.12 -23.00 -15.81
C ALA A 4 10.44 -24.05 -14.73
N PRO A 5 11.49 -24.89 -14.92
CA PRO A 5 11.82 -25.91 -13.93
C PRO A 5 12.15 -25.24 -12.58
N ARG A 6 11.45 -25.65 -11.53
CA ARG A 6 11.76 -25.25 -10.16
C ARG A 6 13.07 -25.89 -9.73
N ILE A 7 13.96 -25.11 -9.14
CA ILE A 7 15.19 -25.63 -8.54
C ILE A 7 14.79 -26.24 -7.19
N ASP A 8 15.04 -27.51 -7.01
CA ASP A 8 14.91 -28.16 -5.71
C ASP A 8 16.11 -27.77 -4.83
N VAL A 9 15.89 -26.81 -3.95
CA VAL A 9 16.91 -26.28 -3.05
C VAL A 9 17.39 -27.33 -2.08
N SER A 10 16.49 -28.20 -1.59
CA SER A 10 16.86 -29.23 -0.63
C SER A 10 17.86 -30.22 -1.25
N THR A 11 17.66 -30.62 -2.48
CA THR A 11 18.58 -31.50 -3.21
C THR A 11 19.90 -30.79 -3.56
N THR A 12 19.85 -29.52 -3.92
CA THR A 12 21.05 -28.73 -4.26
C THR A 12 21.89 -28.42 -3.04
N LEU A 13 21.28 -28.11 -1.91
CA LEU A 13 21.93 -27.83 -0.63
C LEU A 13 22.54 -29.12 -0.04
N SER A 14 21.82 -30.25 -0.05
CA SER A 14 22.32 -31.54 0.40
C SER A 14 23.51 -32.05 -0.42
N ALA A 15 23.49 -31.83 -1.73
CA ALA A 15 24.54 -32.33 -2.63
C ALA A 15 25.88 -31.62 -2.48
N LYS A 16 25.91 -30.44 -1.84
CA LYS A 16 27.12 -29.59 -1.66
C LYS A 16 27.59 -29.44 -0.23
N GLY A 17 26.99 -30.14 0.75
CA GLY A 17 27.41 -30.09 2.15
C GLY A 17 27.23 -28.70 2.77
N ALA A 18 26.06 -28.09 2.55
CA ALA A 18 25.71 -26.81 3.15
C ALA A 18 25.60 -26.92 4.68
N ASP A 19 25.98 -25.86 5.39
CA ASP A 19 25.85 -25.75 6.84
C ASP A 19 24.40 -25.62 7.33
N LEU A 20 23.41 -25.63 6.41
CA LEU A 20 21.99 -25.54 6.71
C LEU A 20 21.35 -26.92 6.79
N THR A 21 20.63 -27.18 7.87
CA THR A 21 19.79 -28.37 8.03
C THR A 21 18.56 -28.32 7.11
N PRO A 22 17.91 -29.45 6.81
CA PRO A 22 16.64 -29.46 6.05
C PRO A 22 15.55 -28.60 6.72
N GLU A 23 15.54 -28.51 8.06
CA GLU A 23 14.60 -27.67 8.82
C GLU A 23 14.91 -26.18 8.61
N GLU A 24 16.18 -25.77 8.63
CA GLU A 24 16.59 -24.38 8.36
C GLU A 24 16.31 -23.99 6.90
N VAL A 25 16.45 -24.90 5.96
CA VAL A 25 16.04 -24.68 4.55
C VAL A 25 14.54 -24.51 4.43
N ALA A 26 13.75 -25.33 5.14
CA ALA A 26 12.30 -25.23 5.16
C ALA A 26 11.83 -23.92 5.84
N GLU A 27 12.48 -23.50 6.93
CA GLU A 27 12.23 -22.22 7.60
C GLU A 27 12.57 -21.02 6.71
N LEU A 28 13.71 -21.06 6.02
CA LEU A 28 14.13 -20.06 5.04
C LEU A 28 13.11 -19.96 3.90
N ALA A 29 12.71 -21.12 3.38
CA ALA A 29 11.69 -21.20 2.33
C ALA A 29 10.36 -20.64 2.80
N ALA A 30 9.90 -20.99 4.00
CA ALA A 30 8.67 -20.45 4.60
C ALA A 30 8.76 -18.94 4.80
N GLY A 31 9.85 -18.43 5.34
CA GLY A 31 10.05 -16.98 5.53
C GLY A 31 9.99 -16.17 4.23
N LEU A 32 10.52 -16.72 3.14
CA LEU A 32 10.51 -16.10 1.81
C LEU A 32 9.16 -16.25 1.08
N SER A 33 8.30 -17.17 1.51
CA SER A 33 6.99 -17.42 0.89
C SER A 33 5.87 -16.54 1.44
N HIS A 34 6.09 -15.85 2.56
CA HIS A 34 5.09 -14.99 3.18
C HIS A 34 5.03 -13.59 2.56
N ASP A 35 3.89 -12.93 2.77
CA ASP A 35 3.66 -11.56 2.33
C ASP A 35 4.44 -10.55 3.18
N VAL A 36 5.70 -10.34 2.84
CA VAL A 36 6.64 -9.51 3.62
C VAL A 36 6.73 -8.09 3.06
N LEU A 37 6.52 -7.91 1.73
CA LEU A 37 6.78 -6.64 1.07
C LEU A 37 5.65 -5.62 1.20
N PHE A 38 4.40 -6.07 1.38
CA PHE A 38 3.20 -5.24 1.35
C PHE A 38 2.45 -5.19 2.69
N THR A 39 2.89 -5.92 3.71
CA THR A 39 2.18 -5.96 4.98
C THR A 39 2.48 -4.75 5.85
N THR A 40 1.52 -3.86 5.94
CA THR A 40 1.24 -3.21 7.23
C THR A 40 0.54 -4.23 8.10
N GLU A 41 1.01 -4.46 9.31
CA GLU A 41 0.28 -5.31 10.26
C GLU A 41 -1.01 -4.60 10.68
N ILE A 42 -2.05 -4.72 9.85
CA ILE A 42 -3.39 -4.31 10.24
C ILE A 42 -3.96 -5.43 11.09
N GLY A 43 -4.02 -5.22 12.39
CA GLY A 43 -4.77 -6.08 13.25
C GLY A 43 -4.20 -6.30 14.64
N ALA A 44 -4.86 -5.69 15.62
CA ALA A 44 -4.95 -6.27 16.95
C ALA A 44 -6.18 -7.21 16.96
N PRO A 45 -6.11 -8.39 17.57
CA PRO A 45 -7.30 -9.19 17.81
C PRO A 45 -8.27 -8.43 18.74
N GLY A 46 -9.54 -8.30 18.37
CA GLY A 46 -10.54 -7.69 19.22
C GLY A 46 -11.36 -6.55 18.62
N GLY A 47 -11.55 -6.52 17.30
CA GLY A 47 -12.43 -5.54 16.66
C GLY A 47 -13.87 -5.61 17.21
N ARG A 48 -14.53 -4.44 17.29
CA ARG A 48 -15.95 -4.34 17.64
C ARG A 48 -16.79 -5.15 16.64
N VAL A 49 -17.78 -5.88 17.13
CA VAL A 49 -18.75 -6.55 16.27
C VAL A 49 -19.63 -5.50 15.57
N PRO A 50 -19.81 -5.56 14.26
CA PRO A 50 -20.68 -4.63 13.53
C PRO A 50 -22.15 -4.82 13.95
N ASP A 51 -22.90 -3.73 13.91
CA ASP A 51 -24.35 -3.76 14.19
C ASP A 51 -25.11 -4.47 13.03
N THR A 52 -24.61 -4.34 11.80
CA THR A 52 -25.10 -5.09 10.64
C THR A 52 -24.01 -5.21 9.55
N THR A 53 -24.23 -6.10 8.60
CA THR A 53 -23.35 -6.27 7.44
C THR A 53 -24.16 -6.20 6.14
N TRP A 54 -23.52 -5.66 5.08
CA TRP A 54 -24.12 -5.63 3.75
C TRP A 54 -23.33 -6.52 2.80
N PRO A 55 -23.97 -7.48 2.12
CA PRO A 55 -23.33 -8.13 0.99
C PRO A 55 -23.22 -7.14 -0.18
N LEU A 56 -22.03 -7.06 -0.77
CA LEU A 56 -21.74 -6.15 -1.88
C LEU A 56 -21.17 -6.93 -3.08
N PRO A 57 -21.31 -6.41 -4.31
CA PRO A 57 -20.69 -7.04 -5.49
C PRO A 57 -19.16 -7.07 -5.39
N GLY A 58 -18.58 -8.23 -5.07
CA GLY A 58 -17.14 -8.43 -4.90
C GLY A 58 -16.61 -7.98 -3.54
N GLY A 59 -17.47 -7.97 -2.52
CA GLY A 59 -17.08 -7.63 -1.17
C GLY A 59 -18.23 -7.62 -0.18
N GLU A 60 -18.00 -6.97 0.95
CA GLU A 60 -18.99 -6.77 2.00
C GLU A 60 -18.74 -5.43 2.71
N ALA A 61 -19.73 -4.92 3.43
CA ALA A 61 -19.51 -3.82 4.36
C ALA A 61 -19.92 -4.19 5.78
N ALA A 62 -19.16 -3.71 6.76
CA ALA A 62 -19.49 -3.75 8.18
C ALA A 62 -19.99 -2.38 8.63
N VAL A 63 -21.19 -2.33 9.22
CA VAL A 63 -21.85 -1.09 9.63
C VAL A 63 -21.88 -0.98 11.14
N TYR A 64 -21.50 0.18 11.64
CA TYR A 64 -21.50 0.52 13.07
C TYR A 64 -22.26 1.84 13.24
N TYR A 65 -23.37 1.80 13.97
CA TYR A 65 -24.18 3.00 14.20
C TYR A 65 -23.63 3.85 15.33
N GLY A 66 -23.57 5.14 15.11
CA GLY A 66 -23.15 6.12 16.11
C GLY A 66 -24.23 6.40 17.16
N ASN A 67 -23.81 6.75 18.38
CA ASN A 67 -24.68 7.17 19.47
C ASN A 67 -25.81 6.18 19.80
N GLY A 68 -25.59 4.88 19.64
CA GLY A 68 -26.58 3.84 19.95
C GLY A 68 -27.81 3.83 19.03
N ARG A 69 -27.69 4.43 17.85
CA ARG A 69 -28.77 4.39 16.83
C ARG A 69 -28.88 3.01 16.18
N THR A 70 -29.89 2.86 15.36
CA THR A 70 -30.16 1.64 14.57
C THR A 70 -30.31 1.97 13.07
N ARG A 71 -30.04 3.20 12.67
CA ARG A 71 -30.14 3.70 11.30
C ARG A 71 -29.03 4.69 11.00
N LEU A 72 -28.66 4.79 9.73
CA LEU A 72 -27.65 5.76 9.27
C LEU A 72 -28.20 7.19 9.30
N GLU A 73 -27.43 8.12 9.85
CA GLU A 73 -27.70 9.55 9.82
C GLU A 73 -26.56 10.38 9.26
N LYS A 74 -25.32 10.08 9.66
CA LYS A 74 -24.10 10.76 9.23
C LYS A 74 -23.05 9.71 8.80
N PRO A 75 -23.25 9.06 7.64
CA PRO A 75 -22.40 7.95 7.23
C PRO A 75 -20.99 8.38 6.88
N PHE A 76 -20.02 7.66 7.43
CA PHE A 76 -18.60 7.70 7.14
C PHE A 76 -18.21 6.35 6.54
N LEU A 77 -18.03 6.31 5.23
CA LEU A 77 -17.66 5.11 4.48
C LEU A 77 -16.14 5.08 4.33
N PHE A 78 -15.52 3.96 4.67
CA PHE A 78 -14.06 3.84 4.66
C PHE A 78 -13.64 2.48 4.11
N ALA A 79 -12.92 2.49 2.98
CA ALA A 79 -12.52 1.30 2.25
C ALA A 79 -11.15 0.79 2.69
N ASP A 80 -11.01 -0.54 2.73
CA ASP A 80 -9.79 -1.26 3.06
C ASP A 80 -8.71 -1.08 2.00
N GLY A 81 -7.45 -1.37 2.37
CA GLY A 81 -6.26 -1.27 1.55
C GLY A 81 -5.96 -2.53 0.72
N PHE A 82 -4.78 -2.49 0.06
CA PHE A 82 -4.23 -3.60 -0.69
C PHE A 82 -3.71 -4.69 0.25
N ASN A 83 -4.02 -5.93 -0.07
CA ASN A 83 -3.37 -7.13 0.44
C ASN A 83 -3.85 -8.33 -0.39
N TYR A 84 -3.47 -9.57 -0.03
CA TYR A 84 -4.02 -10.78 -0.62
C TYR A 84 -5.35 -11.19 0.03
N GLY A 85 -6.24 -11.78 -0.78
CA GLY A 85 -7.47 -12.37 -0.31
C GLY A 85 -8.52 -11.37 0.18
N LYS A 86 -9.43 -11.88 1.00
CA LYS A 86 -10.57 -11.12 1.52
C LYS A 86 -10.14 -10.12 2.61
N SER A 87 -10.82 -8.98 2.67
CA SER A 87 -10.67 -8.00 3.75
C SER A 87 -11.04 -8.57 5.11
N ASP A 88 -10.26 -8.23 6.13
CA ASP A 88 -10.60 -8.45 7.54
C ASP A 88 -11.12 -7.14 8.15
N LEU A 89 -12.43 -6.93 8.08
CA LEU A 89 -13.05 -5.69 8.55
C LEU A 89 -13.00 -5.50 10.07
N PRO A 90 -13.10 -6.54 10.91
CA PRO A 90 -12.77 -6.43 12.32
C PRO A 90 -11.36 -5.96 12.61
N ALA A 91 -10.36 -6.48 11.89
CA ALA A 91 -8.98 -6.04 12.01
C ALA A 91 -8.79 -4.60 11.54
N LEU A 92 -9.42 -4.20 10.43
CA LEU A 92 -9.42 -2.82 9.95
C LEU A 92 -10.02 -1.86 10.98
N PHE A 93 -11.15 -2.24 11.60
CA PHE A 93 -11.76 -1.46 12.70
C PHE A 93 -10.78 -1.31 13.85
N ALA A 94 -10.20 -2.42 14.32
CA ALA A 94 -9.25 -2.42 15.44
C ALA A 94 -8.04 -1.55 15.18
N HIS A 95 -7.46 -1.60 13.97
CA HIS A 95 -6.31 -0.80 13.58
C HIS A 95 -6.59 0.71 13.71
N PHE A 96 -7.66 1.20 13.07
CA PHE A 96 -8.03 2.62 13.14
C PHE A 96 -8.65 3.04 14.46
N ASN A 97 -8.97 2.06 15.32
CA ASN A 97 -9.46 2.31 16.69
C ASN A 97 -8.37 2.12 17.76
N THR A 98 -7.12 1.89 17.37
CA THR A 98 -5.99 1.88 18.30
C THR A 98 -5.84 3.26 18.94
N PRO A 99 -5.79 3.38 20.29
CA PRO A 99 -5.50 4.63 20.96
C PRO A 99 -4.12 5.17 20.54
N TYR A 100 -4.06 6.42 20.15
CA TYR A 100 -2.82 7.12 19.76
C TYR A 100 -2.23 7.96 20.91
N GLU A 101 -2.96 8.14 21.97
CA GLU A 101 -2.56 8.77 23.25
C GLU A 101 -3.17 8.00 24.42
N GLU A 102 -2.51 8.05 25.57
CA GLU A 102 -3.04 7.51 26.80
C GLU A 102 -4.37 8.22 27.16
N ASP A 103 -5.39 7.46 27.56
CA ASP A 103 -6.73 7.95 27.89
C ASP A 103 -7.58 8.53 26.73
N ARG A 104 -7.15 8.43 25.48
CA ARG A 104 -7.99 8.83 24.35
C ARG A 104 -8.60 7.62 23.62
N PRO A 105 -9.91 7.68 23.30
CA PRO A 105 -10.52 6.68 22.43
C PRO A 105 -9.86 6.70 21.05
N GLY A 106 -9.85 5.57 20.36
CA GLY A 106 -9.37 5.47 18.99
C GLY A 106 -10.21 6.31 18.01
N PHE A 107 -9.73 6.43 16.77
CA PHE A 107 -10.34 7.30 15.76
C PHE A 107 -11.80 6.97 15.48
N PHE A 108 -12.13 5.69 15.29
CA PHE A 108 -13.50 5.28 14.98
C PHE A 108 -14.46 5.46 16.17
N ASP A 109 -14.03 5.18 17.39
CA ASP A 109 -14.87 5.45 18.58
C ASP A 109 -15.13 6.95 18.75
N GLN A 110 -14.17 7.81 18.43
CA GLN A 110 -14.39 9.24 18.44
C GLN A 110 -15.40 9.69 17.38
N LEU A 111 -15.35 9.10 16.16
CA LEU A 111 -16.36 9.37 15.13
C LEU A 111 -17.76 8.91 15.57
N LEU A 112 -17.88 7.70 16.08
CA LEU A 112 -19.14 7.16 16.59
C LEU A 112 -19.74 8.05 17.70
N THR A 113 -18.91 8.50 18.65
CA THR A 113 -19.33 9.40 19.73
C THR A 113 -19.75 10.77 19.21
N ARG A 114 -19.16 11.25 18.09
CA ARG A 114 -19.55 12.49 17.42
C ARG A 114 -20.75 12.33 16.49
N GLY A 115 -21.39 11.15 16.53
CA GLY A 115 -22.60 10.84 15.80
C GLY A 115 -22.40 10.46 14.33
N HIS A 116 -21.18 10.12 13.92
CA HIS A 116 -21.00 9.44 12.65
C HIS A 116 -21.42 7.97 12.75
N ASP A 117 -21.87 7.41 11.65
CA ASP A 117 -22.05 5.98 11.47
C ASP A 117 -20.92 5.48 10.60
N ILE A 118 -20.25 4.41 10.97
CA ILE A 118 -19.10 3.90 10.23
C ILE A 118 -19.58 2.76 9.33
N VAL A 119 -19.19 2.82 8.06
CA VAL A 119 -19.39 1.77 7.06
C VAL A 119 -18.02 1.38 6.52
N LEU A 120 -17.45 0.30 7.01
CA LEU A 120 -16.19 -0.24 6.52
C LEU A 120 -16.47 -1.08 5.26
N ILE A 121 -15.78 -0.78 4.18
CA ILE A 121 -15.93 -1.46 2.89
C ILE A 121 -14.76 -2.41 2.71
N GLY A 122 -15.06 -3.70 2.60
CA GLY A 122 -14.09 -4.76 2.34
C GLY A 122 -14.29 -5.39 0.97
N PHE A 123 -13.25 -6.02 0.48
CA PHE A 123 -13.18 -6.67 -0.82
C PHE A 123 -12.96 -8.18 -0.66
N ASP A 124 -13.57 -8.99 -1.53
CA ASP A 124 -13.33 -10.43 -1.56
C ASP A 124 -11.91 -10.75 -2.05
N GLU A 125 -11.39 -9.92 -2.96
CA GLU A 125 -10.06 -10.07 -3.56
C GLU A 125 -9.36 -8.70 -3.57
N ARG A 126 -8.71 -8.31 -2.46
CA ARG A 126 -7.99 -7.03 -2.35
C ARG A 126 -6.90 -6.83 -3.41
N HIS A 127 -6.38 -7.91 -3.97
CA HIS A 127 -5.36 -7.92 -5.04
C HIS A 127 -5.94 -7.84 -6.46
N ALA A 128 -7.27 -7.86 -6.61
CA ALA A 128 -7.93 -7.67 -7.91
C ALA A 128 -7.75 -6.24 -8.43
N ARG A 129 -8.09 -6.00 -9.69
CA ARG A 129 -8.05 -4.64 -10.28
C ARG A 129 -8.84 -3.64 -9.44
N ILE A 130 -8.36 -2.41 -9.35
CA ILE A 130 -9.02 -1.31 -8.62
C ILE A 130 -10.46 -1.12 -9.12
N GLN A 131 -10.70 -1.21 -10.44
CA GLN A 131 -12.05 -1.10 -11.03
C GLN A 131 -12.97 -2.24 -10.56
N HIS A 132 -12.41 -3.44 -10.31
CA HIS A 132 -13.19 -4.56 -9.76
C HIS A 132 -13.65 -4.25 -8.34
N ASN A 133 -12.74 -3.82 -7.49
CA ASN A 133 -13.03 -3.47 -6.10
C ASN A 133 -13.92 -2.23 -5.98
N ALA A 134 -13.85 -1.31 -6.93
CA ALA A 134 -14.72 -0.14 -7.00
C ALA A 134 -16.21 -0.48 -7.16
N ARG A 135 -16.56 -1.69 -7.61
CA ARG A 135 -17.98 -2.14 -7.65
C ARG A 135 -18.56 -2.26 -6.24
N ALA A 136 -17.78 -2.81 -5.30
CA ALA A 136 -18.21 -2.89 -3.92
C ALA A 136 -18.34 -1.49 -3.30
N ALA A 137 -17.36 -0.60 -3.54
CA ALA A 137 -17.42 0.78 -3.07
C ALA A 137 -18.62 1.54 -3.64
N THR A 138 -18.88 1.41 -4.94
CA THR A 138 -20.06 2.03 -5.61
C THR A 138 -21.36 1.56 -4.97
N ALA A 139 -21.52 0.25 -4.79
CA ALA A 139 -22.72 -0.32 -4.17
C ALA A 139 -22.90 0.17 -2.72
N ALA A 140 -21.83 0.20 -1.93
CA ALA A 140 -21.86 0.71 -0.56
C ALA A 140 -22.27 2.20 -0.50
N ILE A 141 -21.74 3.03 -1.39
CA ILE A 141 -22.08 4.46 -1.49
C ILE A 141 -23.58 4.63 -1.83
N GLN A 142 -24.06 3.91 -2.81
CA GLN A 142 -25.47 3.96 -3.21
C GLN A 142 -26.40 3.45 -2.09
N GLN A 143 -26.06 2.35 -1.45
CA GLN A 143 -26.84 1.81 -0.34
C GLN A 143 -26.86 2.76 0.86
N ALA A 144 -25.71 3.31 1.26
CA ALA A 144 -25.63 4.30 2.33
C ALA A 144 -26.46 5.56 2.00
N GLY A 145 -26.44 6.02 0.76
CA GLY A 145 -27.26 7.13 0.28
C GLY A 145 -28.75 6.85 0.36
N ALA A 146 -29.20 5.63 0.05
CA ALA A 146 -30.58 5.19 0.10
C ALA A 146 -31.11 4.93 1.53
N GLU A 147 -30.26 4.35 2.41
CA GLU A 147 -30.66 3.98 3.77
C GLU A 147 -30.51 5.11 4.79
N ARG A 148 -29.72 6.13 4.51
CA ARG A 148 -29.54 7.25 5.45
C ARG A 148 -30.85 7.98 5.71
N THR A 149 -31.07 8.32 6.97
CA THR A 149 -32.16 9.19 7.39
C THR A 149 -31.70 10.64 7.43
N GLY A 150 -32.49 11.55 6.87
CA GLY A 150 -32.13 12.98 6.83
C GLY A 150 -31.26 13.37 5.60
N THR A 151 -30.66 14.56 5.67
CA THR A 151 -30.03 15.23 4.51
C THR A 151 -28.52 15.41 4.65
N LYS A 152 -27.90 14.89 5.72
CA LYS A 152 -26.45 15.03 5.90
C LYS A 152 -25.70 14.27 4.80
N PRO A 153 -24.73 14.92 4.13
CA PRO A 153 -23.96 14.25 3.07
C PRO A 153 -23.11 13.11 3.62
N LEU A 154 -22.76 12.17 2.73
CA LEU A 154 -21.82 11.11 3.05
C LEU A 154 -20.42 11.67 3.16
N THR A 155 -19.60 11.07 4.04
CA THR A 155 -18.14 11.11 3.94
C THR A 155 -17.69 9.77 3.36
N VAL A 156 -16.88 9.79 2.30
CA VAL A 156 -16.44 8.58 1.60
C VAL A 156 -14.92 8.64 1.44
N GLY A 157 -14.25 7.58 1.79
CA GLY A 157 -12.79 7.53 1.64
C GLY A 157 -12.23 6.14 1.87
N GLY A 158 -10.96 6.07 2.23
CA GLY A 158 -10.29 4.81 2.51
C GLY A 158 -8.81 4.99 2.79
N VAL A 159 -8.21 3.91 3.25
CA VAL A 159 -6.77 3.82 3.50
C VAL A 159 -6.05 3.24 2.29
N SER A 160 -4.87 3.77 1.97
CA SER A 160 -4.01 3.17 0.92
C SER A 160 -4.76 3.00 -0.41
N MET A 161 -4.79 1.79 -0.96
CA MET A 161 -5.58 1.45 -2.14
C MET A 161 -7.08 1.81 -1.98
N GLY A 162 -7.64 1.70 -0.77
CA GLY A 162 -9.04 2.02 -0.51
C GLY A 162 -9.42 3.45 -0.88
N GLY A 163 -8.51 4.41 -0.65
CA GLY A 163 -8.70 5.78 -1.12
C GLY A 163 -8.71 5.89 -2.64
N ILE A 164 -7.88 5.11 -3.34
CA ILE A 164 -7.89 5.07 -4.81
C ILE A 164 -9.17 4.44 -5.35
N VAL A 165 -9.64 3.36 -4.72
CA VAL A 165 -10.88 2.65 -5.07
C VAL A 165 -12.09 3.58 -4.95
N THR A 166 -12.20 4.30 -3.84
CA THR A 166 -13.31 5.23 -3.59
C THR A 166 -13.21 6.49 -4.45
N ARG A 167 -12.00 7.01 -4.71
CA ARG A 167 -11.75 8.06 -5.70
C ARG A 167 -12.29 7.69 -7.08
N TYR A 168 -11.93 6.49 -7.56
CA TYR A 168 -12.38 5.98 -8.84
C TYR A 168 -13.91 5.81 -8.86
N ALA A 169 -14.52 5.21 -7.82
CA ALA A 169 -15.95 4.99 -7.72
C ALA A 169 -16.74 6.32 -7.80
N LEU A 170 -16.33 7.33 -7.03
CA LEU A 170 -16.96 8.65 -7.01
C LEU A 170 -16.82 9.37 -8.35
N ALA A 171 -15.61 9.41 -8.93
CA ALA A 171 -15.38 10.05 -10.22
C ALA A 171 -16.18 9.38 -11.34
N LYS A 172 -16.30 8.05 -11.31
CA LYS A 172 -17.11 7.28 -12.26
C LYS A 172 -18.60 7.60 -12.13
N LEU A 173 -19.14 7.61 -10.90
CA LEU A 173 -20.56 7.98 -10.65
C LEU A 173 -20.85 9.40 -11.15
N GLU A 174 -19.96 10.37 -10.93
CA GLU A 174 -20.13 11.72 -11.45
C GLU A 174 -20.12 11.77 -12.97
N ASN A 175 -19.23 11.02 -13.63
CA ASN A 175 -19.15 10.94 -15.07
C ASN A 175 -20.41 10.28 -15.68
N GLU A 176 -21.05 9.37 -14.96
CA GLU A 176 -22.34 8.76 -15.32
C GLU A 176 -23.55 9.64 -14.98
N GLY A 177 -23.34 10.83 -14.42
CA GLY A 177 -24.39 11.77 -14.03
C GLY A 177 -25.17 11.34 -12.77
N VAL A 178 -24.66 10.38 -12.00
CA VAL A 178 -25.29 9.89 -10.78
C VAL A 178 -24.97 10.81 -9.61
N ASP A 179 -26.01 11.15 -8.84
CA ASP A 179 -25.81 11.85 -7.56
C ASP A 179 -25.50 10.85 -6.47
N HIS A 180 -24.26 10.84 -6.01
CA HIS A 180 -23.78 9.96 -4.94
C HIS A 180 -23.94 10.53 -3.53
N GLY A 181 -24.41 11.76 -3.38
CA GLY A 181 -24.69 12.40 -2.08
C GLY A 181 -23.48 12.56 -1.17
N THR A 182 -22.25 12.48 -1.69
CA THR A 182 -21.01 12.63 -0.93
C THR A 182 -20.62 14.10 -0.82
N GLY A 183 -20.44 14.59 0.40
CA GLY A 183 -19.97 15.95 0.67
C GLY A 183 -18.48 16.04 0.93
N THR A 184 -17.88 14.95 1.42
CA THR A 184 -16.45 14.90 1.71
C THR A 184 -15.84 13.59 1.22
N TYR A 185 -14.72 13.70 0.52
CA TYR A 185 -13.82 12.59 0.23
C TYR A 185 -12.62 12.67 1.19
N LEU A 186 -12.22 11.54 1.79
CA LEU A 186 -11.08 11.45 2.69
C LEU A 186 -10.12 10.32 2.27
N SER A 187 -8.89 10.67 1.94
CA SER A 187 -7.82 9.75 1.59
C SER A 187 -6.83 9.64 2.76
N TRP A 188 -6.57 8.42 3.22
CA TRP A 188 -5.53 8.15 4.22
C TRP A 188 -4.34 7.49 3.58
N ASP A 189 -3.24 8.23 3.45
CA ASP A 189 -1.95 7.78 2.88
C ASP A 189 -2.08 6.95 1.59
N SER A 190 -2.94 7.42 0.68
CA SER A 190 -3.25 6.73 -0.57
C SER A 190 -2.26 7.08 -1.67
N PRO A 191 -1.72 6.10 -2.41
CA PRO A 191 -0.72 6.32 -3.44
C PRO A 191 -1.34 6.89 -4.74
N HIS A 192 -1.83 8.13 -4.69
CA HIS A 192 -2.54 8.78 -5.80
C HIS A 192 -1.72 8.82 -7.09
N ASN A 193 -0.42 9.01 -6.97
CA ASN A 193 0.53 9.04 -8.08
C ASN A 193 1.48 7.84 -8.11
N GLY A 194 1.20 6.82 -7.31
CA GLY A 194 1.92 5.55 -7.26
C GLY A 194 2.62 5.31 -5.94
N ALA A 195 2.76 4.02 -5.62
CA ALA A 195 3.55 3.50 -4.52
C ALA A 195 4.92 3.04 -5.00
N TRP A 196 5.85 2.87 -4.06
CA TRP A 196 7.20 2.39 -4.31
C TRP A 196 7.48 1.11 -3.53
N ILE A 197 7.94 0.08 -4.22
CA ILE A 197 8.62 -1.08 -3.63
C ILE A 197 10.00 -1.17 -4.27
N PRO A 198 11.09 -1.26 -3.49
CA PRO A 198 12.44 -1.33 -4.02
C PRO A 198 12.58 -2.40 -5.10
N LEU A 199 13.14 -2.03 -6.26
CA LEU A 199 13.22 -2.93 -7.41
C LEU A 199 13.98 -4.21 -7.10
N ILE A 200 15.03 -4.11 -6.27
CA ILE A 200 15.79 -5.29 -5.84
C ILE A 200 14.92 -6.27 -5.03
N LEU A 201 14.01 -5.76 -4.19
CA LEU A 201 13.12 -6.61 -3.40
C LEU A 201 12.05 -7.28 -4.28
N GLN A 202 11.55 -6.57 -5.30
CA GLN A 202 10.66 -7.18 -6.30
C GLN A 202 11.37 -8.33 -7.04
N GLN A 203 12.63 -8.14 -7.43
CA GLN A 203 13.42 -9.18 -8.10
C GLN A 203 13.73 -10.36 -7.18
N MET A 204 14.05 -10.10 -5.91
CA MET A 204 14.29 -11.14 -4.91
C MET A 204 13.06 -12.02 -4.73
N ALA A 205 11.86 -11.43 -4.68
CA ALA A 205 10.62 -12.19 -4.59
C ALA A 205 10.47 -13.19 -5.74
N TYR A 206 10.75 -12.77 -6.97
CA TYR A 206 10.72 -13.66 -8.13
C TYR A 206 11.86 -14.69 -8.15
N PHE A 207 13.04 -14.31 -7.71
CA PHE A 207 14.19 -15.19 -7.72
C PHE A 207 14.00 -16.33 -6.72
N PHE A 208 13.59 -15.99 -5.51
CA PHE A 208 13.39 -16.96 -4.43
C PHE A 208 12.08 -17.75 -4.55
N GLU A 209 11.09 -17.28 -5.31
CA GLU A 209 9.89 -18.06 -5.64
C GLU A 209 10.22 -19.46 -6.19
N LYS A 210 11.30 -19.57 -6.95
CA LYS A 210 11.75 -20.85 -7.50
C LYS A 210 12.27 -21.83 -6.45
N LEU A 211 12.68 -21.30 -5.31
CA LEU A 211 13.27 -22.06 -4.22
C LEU A 211 12.22 -22.50 -3.19
N THR A 212 11.05 -21.87 -3.20
CA THR A 212 9.96 -22.13 -2.27
C THR A 212 8.80 -22.79 -2.99
N PRO A 213 8.38 -24.00 -2.61
CA PRO A 213 7.15 -24.57 -3.15
C PRO A 213 5.98 -23.67 -2.73
N ALA A 214 5.18 -23.21 -3.70
CA ALA A 214 3.94 -22.51 -3.39
C ALA A 214 3.01 -23.47 -2.64
N GLU A 215 2.61 -23.11 -1.45
CA GLU A 215 1.57 -23.83 -0.73
C GLU A 215 0.21 -23.54 -1.40
N PRO A 216 -0.63 -24.55 -1.66
CA PRO A 216 -1.96 -24.32 -2.18
C PRO A 216 -2.78 -23.37 -1.28
N GLY A 217 -3.27 -22.28 -1.87
CA GLY A 217 -4.07 -21.27 -1.15
C GLY A 217 -3.27 -20.23 -0.37
N ARG A 218 -1.93 -20.29 -0.37
CA ARG A 218 -1.05 -19.25 0.16
C ARG A 218 -0.20 -18.65 -0.96
N PRO A 219 -0.50 -17.45 -1.43
CA PRO A 219 0.30 -16.77 -2.44
C PRO A 219 1.64 -16.35 -1.84
N GLY A 220 2.67 -16.44 -2.67
CA GLY A 220 3.96 -15.86 -2.35
C GLY A 220 4.01 -14.36 -2.65
N GLN A 221 5.10 -13.72 -2.25
CA GLN A 221 5.35 -12.31 -2.55
C GLN A 221 5.35 -12.03 -4.06
N ALA A 222 5.88 -12.93 -4.87
CA ALA A 222 5.88 -12.83 -6.32
C ALA A 222 4.45 -12.79 -6.90
N ASP A 223 3.50 -13.54 -6.32
CA ASP A 223 2.10 -13.52 -6.74
C ASP A 223 1.46 -12.17 -6.44
N LEU A 224 1.78 -11.58 -5.28
CA LEU A 224 1.29 -10.25 -4.92
C LEU A 224 1.85 -9.16 -5.83
N ILE A 225 3.15 -9.18 -6.15
CA ILE A 225 3.76 -8.23 -7.10
C ILE A 225 3.14 -8.36 -8.50
N ARG A 226 2.82 -9.58 -8.93
CA ARG A 226 2.15 -9.84 -10.21
C ARG A 226 0.67 -9.52 -10.20
N SER A 227 0.07 -9.31 -9.04
CA SER A 227 -1.36 -9.07 -8.94
C SER A 227 -1.78 -7.80 -9.71
N PRO A 228 -3.00 -7.78 -10.25
CA PRO A 228 -3.47 -6.62 -11.00
C PRO A 228 -3.45 -5.32 -10.20
N ALA A 229 -3.84 -5.36 -8.92
CA ALA A 229 -3.82 -4.17 -8.06
C ALA A 229 -2.39 -3.67 -7.82
N ALA A 230 -1.43 -4.54 -7.51
CA ALA A 230 -0.03 -4.15 -7.33
C ALA A 230 0.53 -3.48 -8.59
N GLN A 231 0.25 -4.05 -9.77
CA GLN A 231 0.65 -3.47 -11.04
C GLN A 231 0.01 -2.10 -11.31
N GLN A 232 -1.21 -1.83 -10.83
CA GLN A 232 -1.86 -0.53 -10.94
C GLN A 232 -1.34 0.49 -9.92
N LEU A 233 -0.90 0.02 -8.75
CA LEU A 233 -0.45 0.88 -7.64
C LEU A 233 1.04 1.26 -7.74
N LEU A 234 1.90 0.32 -8.15
CA LEU A 234 3.36 0.55 -8.19
C LEU A 234 3.75 1.49 -9.32
N TRP A 235 4.49 2.54 -9.00
CA TRP A 235 5.04 3.45 -10.01
C TRP A 235 6.00 2.72 -10.94
N ALA A 236 6.96 1.96 -10.40
CA ALA A 236 7.87 1.13 -11.15
C ALA A 236 7.65 -0.34 -10.80
N TRP A 237 7.49 -1.16 -11.81
CA TRP A 237 7.19 -2.58 -11.68
C TRP A 237 8.12 -3.40 -12.56
N VAL A 238 8.66 -4.49 -12.04
CA VAL A 238 9.49 -5.42 -12.79
C VAL A 238 8.76 -6.76 -12.97
N PRO A 239 8.81 -7.36 -14.16
CA PRO A 239 8.01 -8.54 -14.50
C PRO A 239 8.59 -9.85 -13.97
N ASP A 240 9.90 -9.92 -13.74
CA ASP A 240 10.61 -11.13 -13.35
C ASP A 240 11.99 -10.84 -12.72
N ALA A 241 12.70 -11.90 -12.33
CA ALA A 241 14.04 -11.81 -11.74
C ALA A 241 15.16 -11.47 -12.75
N LYS A 242 14.86 -11.36 -14.03
CA LYS A 242 15.89 -11.12 -15.08
C LYS A 242 16.09 -9.65 -15.42
N TYR A 243 15.23 -8.80 -14.88
CA TYR A 243 15.36 -7.35 -15.07
C TYR A 243 16.77 -6.89 -14.67
N SER A 244 17.46 -6.18 -15.53
CA SER A 244 18.79 -5.63 -15.25
C SER A 244 19.17 -4.56 -16.30
N GLY A 245 19.69 -3.42 -15.84
CA GLY A 245 20.18 -2.32 -16.68
C GLY A 245 19.11 -1.49 -17.37
N GLU A 246 17.87 -1.93 -17.33
CA GLU A 246 16.76 -1.23 -17.98
C GLU A 246 16.21 -0.11 -17.10
N VAL A 247 15.54 0.85 -17.73
CA VAL A 247 14.73 1.84 -17.03
C VAL A 247 13.46 1.16 -16.53
N ALA A 248 13.28 1.12 -15.21
CA ALA A 248 12.03 0.60 -14.64
C ALA A 248 10.89 1.57 -14.95
N THR A 249 9.78 1.04 -15.41
CA THR A 249 8.62 1.82 -15.80
C THR A 249 7.34 1.29 -15.16
N ALA A 250 6.29 2.10 -15.26
CA ALA A 250 4.96 1.67 -14.92
C ALA A 250 4.53 0.45 -15.75
N SER A 251 3.80 -0.48 -15.12
CA SER A 251 3.19 -1.58 -15.85
C SER A 251 2.15 -1.07 -16.86
N ARG A 252 1.81 -1.90 -17.84
CA ARG A 252 0.72 -1.60 -18.76
C ARG A 252 -0.61 -1.36 -18.01
N LEU A 253 -0.90 -2.14 -16.95
CA LEU A 253 -2.12 -1.98 -16.17
C LEU A 253 -2.17 -0.62 -15.46
N ARG A 254 -1.03 -0.12 -14.97
CA ARG A 254 -0.96 1.21 -14.40
C ARG A 254 -1.21 2.29 -15.46
N THR A 255 -0.54 2.20 -16.59
CA THR A 255 -0.71 3.19 -17.68
C THR A 255 -2.15 3.27 -18.16
N GLU A 256 -2.81 2.12 -18.33
CA GLU A 256 -4.23 2.05 -18.67
C GLU A 256 -5.11 2.67 -17.58
N PHE A 257 -4.85 2.36 -16.30
CA PHE A 257 -5.62 2.87 -15.17
C PHE A 257 -5.47 4.38 -14.98
N VAL A 258 -4.26 4.91 -15.09
CA VAL A 258 -4.01 6.36 -15.01
C VAL A 258 -4.73 7.11 -16.13
N ARG A 259 -4.74 6.56 -17.35
CA ARG A 259 -5.50 7.14 -18.47
C ARG A 259 -6.99 7.13 -18.19
N GLU A 260 -7.53 6.01 -17.71
CA GLU A 260 -8.94 5.90 -17.35
C GLU A 260 -9.34 6.91 -16.26
N LEU A 261 -8.51 7.09 -15.24
CA LEU A 261 -8.72 8.14 -14.23
C LEU A 261 -8.71 9.54 -14.83
N ALA A 262 -7.83 9.82 -15.78
CA ALA A 262 -7.77 11.11 -16.47
C ALA A 262 -9.05 11.36 -17.29
N ASP A 263 -9.56 10.35 -17.99
CA ASP A 263 -10.81 10.41 -18.73
C ASP A 263 -12.03 10.67 -17.81
N LEU A 264 -11.97 10.20 -16.56
CA LEU A 264 -12.96 10.48 -15.52
C LEU A 264 -12.75 11.84 -14.80
N GLY A 265 -11.73 12.61 -15.19
CA GLY A 265 -11.38 13.90 -14.57
C GLY A 265 -10.44 13.80 -13.37
N ASN A 266 -9.74 12.70 -13.22
CA ASN A 266 -8.79 12.35 -12.15
C ASN A 266 -9.41 12.21 -10.76
N PHE A 267 -10.16 13.18 -10.27
CA PHE A 267 -10.80 13.20 -8.96
C PHE A 267 -12.28 13.54 -9.06
N PRO A 268 -13.12 13.11 -8.10
CA PRO A 268 -14.49 13.58 -8.03
C PRO A 268 -14.51 15.09 -7.80
N ARG A 269 -15.48 15.78 -8.38
CA ARG A 269 -15.56 17.25 -8.41
C ARG A 269 -16.53 17.83 -7.41
N ARG A 270 -17.50 17.03 -6.94
CA ARG A 270 -18.57 17.51 -6.04
C ARG A 270 -18.14 17.57 -4.57
N PRO A 271 -17.44 16.54 -4.01
CA PRO A 271 -17.07 16.56 -2.61
C PRO A 271 -15.89 17.49 -2.33
N ARG A 272 -15.79 17.95 -1.09
CA ARG A 272 -14.54 18.51 -0.56
C ARG A 272 -13.52 17.36 -0.49
N LEU A 273 -12.34 17.59 -1.03
CA LEU A 273 -11.28 16.57 -1.11
C LEU A 273 -10.27 16.79 0.01
N LEU A 274 -10.19 15.85 0.94
CA LEU A 274 -9.27 15.87 2.07
C LEU A 274 -8.29 14.68 1.95
N GLY A 275 -7.08 14.86 2.42
CA GLY A 275 -6.10 13.79 2.53
C GLY A 275 -5.17 13.94 3.72
N VAL A 276 -4.68 12.81 4.20
CA VAL A 276 -3.59 12.74 5.17
C VAL A 276 -2.50 11.83 4.67
N ALA A 277 -1.25 12.17 4.97
CA ALA A 277 -0.06 11.42 4.59
C ALA A 277 0.75 11.03 5.83
N ASN A 278 1.19 9.78 5.91
CA ASN A 278 2.06 9.28 6.97
C ASN A 278 3.53 9.69 6.79
N GLY A 279 3.79 10.66 5.96
CA GLY A 279 5.10 11.24 5.73
C GLY A 279 5.18 12.72 6.08
N ARG A 280 6.41 13.20 6.23
CA ARG A 280 6.69 14.63 6.47
C ARG A 280 6.39 15.44 5.22
N GLY A 281 5.79 16.61 5.40
CA GLY A 281 5.49 17.56 4.32
C GLY A 281 6.62 18.56 4.04
N ASP A 282 7.67 18.60 4.84
CA ASP A 282 8.77 19.57 4.73
C ASP A 282 9.90 19.14 3.77
N GLY A 283 9.76 17.97 3.13
CA GLY A 283 10.76 17.40 2.23
C GLY A 283 11.83 16.55 2.92
N THR A 284 11.78 16.42 4.25
CA THR A 284 12.75 15.64 5.00
C THR A 284 12.42 14.16 4.93
N GLY A 285 13.26 13.39 4.26
CA GLY A 285 13.17 11.94 4.17
C GLY A 285 13.87 11.19 5.29
N ARG A 286 14.05 9.88 5.12
CA ARG A 286 14.85 9.01 5.99
C ARG A 286 16.32 9.01 5.56
N PRO A 287 17.27 8.83 6.49
CA PRO A 287 18.72 8.82 6.18
C PRO A 287 19.14 7.47 5.56
N LEU A 288 18.57 7.12 4.41
CA LEU A 288 18.94 5.94 3.64
C LEU A 288 19.85 6.35 2.47
N PRO A 289 21.17 6.10 2.57
CA PRO A 289 22.11 6.58 1.56
C PRO A 289 21.91 5.85 0.21
N PRO A 290 21.69 6.56 -0.89
CA PRO A 290 21.51 5.95 -2.20
C PRO A 290 22.69 5.04 -2.59
N GLY A 291 22.40 3.82 -3.04
CA GLY A 291 23.39 2.84 -3.47
C GLY A 291 24.13 2.11 -2.34
N GLU A 292 23.91 2.45 -1.07
CA GLU A 292 24.49 1.74 0.06
C GLU A 292 23.87 0.36 0.24
N VAL A 293 24.62 -0.57 0.85
CA VAL A 293 24.14 -1.92 1.14
C VAL A 293 23.18 -1.87 2.33
N ALA A 294 21.92 -2.21 2.08
CA ALA A 294 20.92 -2.36 3.14
C ALA A 294 21.16 -3.63 3.95
N PHE A 295 21.37 -4.76 3.25
CA PHE A 295 21.81 -6.01 3.86
C PHE A 295 22.62 -6.86 2.87
N ASP A 296 23.48 -7.72 3.42
CA ASP A 296 24.23 -8.73 2.69
C ASP A 296 24.12 -10.05 3.44
N TRP A 297 23.68 -11.08 2.74
CA TRP A 297 23.50 -12.42 3.29
C TRP A 297 24.27 -13.44 2.46
N GLN A 298 24.99 -14.30 3.12
CA GLN A 298 25.83 -15.32 2.53
C GLN A 298 25.57 -16.67 3.19
N ALA A 299 25.28 -17.69 2.37
CA ALA A 299 25.28 -19.10 2.74
C ALA A 299 26.15 -19.87 1.75
N LEU A 300 26.44 -21.13 2.03
CA LEU A 300 27.38 -21.93 1.22
C LEU A 300 26.98 -22.00 -0.25
N VAL A 301 25.68 -22.07 -0.56
CA VAL A 301 25.15 -22.25 -1.93
C VAL A 301 24.16 -21.19 -2.35
N ALA A 302 23.94 -20.18 -1.52
CA ALA A 302 23.03 -19.06 -1.81
C ALA A 302 23.55 -17.76 -1.21
N SER A 303 23.21 -16.65 -1.83
CA SER A 303 23.49 -15.33 -1.29
C SER A 303 22.50 -14.31 -1.80
N ALA A 304 22.31 -13.23 -1.06
CA ALA A 304 21.49 -12.10 -1.46
C ALA A 304 22.10 -10.81 -0.93
N THR A 305 22.27 -9.82 -1.81
CA THR A 305 22.69 -8.47 -1.46
C THR A 305 21.64 -7.50 -1.93
N ALA A 306 21.07 -6.71 -1.02
CA ALA A 306 20.18 -5.61 -1.36
C ALA A 306 20.89 -4.28 -1.12
N ARG A 307 20.73 -3.34 -2.06
CA ARG A 307 21.17 -1.95 -1.91
C ARG A 307 19.95 -1.05 -2.00
N PHE A 308 20.02 0.07 -1.31
CA PHE A 308 19.08 1.15 -1.55
C PHE A 308 19.17 1.61 -3.01
N GLN A 309 18.04 2.01 -3.57
CA GLN A 309 17.97 2.50 -4.93
C GLN A 309 18.96 3.66 -5.10
N PRO A 310 19.97 3.54 -5.99
CA PRO A 310 20.85 4.66 -6.29
C PRO A 310 20.10 5.75 -7.05
N ASP A 311 20.58 6.98 -6.93
CA ASP A 311 19.96 8.11 -7.62
C ASP A 311 20.40 8.17 -9.07
N ARG A 312 19.47 8.03 -9.98
CA ARG A 312 19.57 8.19 -11.45
C ARG A 312 20.92 7.71 -12.00
N GLY A 313 21.08 7.64 -13.28
CA GLY A 313 22.31 7.18 -13.92
C GLY A 313 22.14 5.84 -14.60
N THR A 314 23.18 5.37 -15.30
CA THR A 314 23.11 4.20 -16.18
C THR A 314 23.70 2.98 -15.49
N GLU A 315 23.01 1.83 -15.59
CA GLU A 315 23.46 0.51 -15.11
C GLU A 315 23.97 0.50 -13.65
N GLN A 316 23.33 1.27 -12.78
CA GLN A 316 23.71 1.35 -11.38
C GLN A 316 23.28 0.09 -10.62
N ARG A 317 24.20 -0.46 -9.84
CA ARG A 317 23.98 -1.70 -9.09
C ARG A 317 22.99 -1.48 -7.95
N ILE A 318 21.91 -2.29 -7.94
CA ILE A 318 20.91 -2.33 -6.87
C ILE A 318 21.02 -3.59 -6.00
N GLY A 319 21.78 -4.61 -6.43
CA GLY A 319 21.99 -5.82 -5.64
C GLY A 319 22.45 -7.02 -6.44
N GLY A 320 22.20 -8.19 -5.89
CA GLY A 320 22.48 -9.47 -6.54
C GLY A 320 21.95 -10.63 -5.74
N MET A 321 21.74 -11.75 -6.42
CA MET A 321 21.24 -13.00 -5.84
C MET A 321 21.98 -14.17 -6.45
N HIS A 322 22.21 -15.19 -5.66
CA HIS A 322 22.83 -16.44 -6.08
C HIS A 322 22.11 -17.61 -5.41
N ALA A 323 21.87 -18.68 -6.17
CA ALA A 323 21.39 -19.94 -5.64
C ALA A 323 21.84 -21.10 -6.54
N GLY A 324 22.65 -22.00 -6.03
CA GLY A 324 23.21 -23.13 -6.78
C GLY A 324 24.05 -22.68 -7.97
N LEU A 325 23.56 -22.84 -9.18
CA LEU A 325 24.23 -22.42 -10.42
C LEU A 325 23.65 -21.09 -10.98
N GLU A 326 22.57 -20.59 -10.41
CA GLU A 326 21.96 -19.33 -10.84
C GLU A 326 22.61 -18.14 -10.12
N LEU A 327 23.13 -17.20 -10.89
CA LEU A 327 23.65 -15.93 -10.43
C LEU A 327 22.91 -14.80 -11.15
N ARG A 328 22.44 -13.81 -10.37
CA ARG A 328 21.89 -12.58 -10.92
C ARG A 328 22.63 -11.39 -10.33
N ARG A 329 23.01 -10.45 -11.18
CA ARG A 329 23.41 -9.10 -10.80
C ARG A 329 22.31 -8.18 -11.24
N SER A 330 21.81 -7.37 -10.32
CA SER A 330 20.70 -6.46 -10.57
C SER A 330 21.22 -5.04 -10.69
N THR A 331 20.90 -4.41 -11.81
CA THR A 331 21.22 -3.01 -12.09
C THR A 331 19.95 -2.29 -12.52
N THR A 332 19.94 -0.97 -12.42
CA THR A 332 18.87 -0.11 -12.89
C THR A 332 19.42 1.15 -13.51
N SER A 333 18.65 1.80 -14.39
CA SER A 333 19.02 3.05 -15.03
C SER A 333 17.90 4.08 -14.85
N GLU A 334 18.29 5.36 -14.69
CA GLU A 334 17.41 6.55 -14.67
C GLU A 334 16.33 6.56 -13.56
N VAL A 335 16.35 5.63 -12.63
CA VAL A 335 15.41 5.57 -11.50
C VAL A 335 15.93 6.44 -10.35
N PRO A 336 15.11 7.34 -9.77
CA PRO A 336 15.52 8.16 -8.64
C PRO A 336 15.68 7.35 -7.36
N ALA A 337 16.42 7.89 -6.40
CA ALA A 337 16.59 7.31 -5.06
C ALA A 337 15.31 7.47 -4.23
N LEU A 338 14.39 6.53 -4.34
CA LEU A 338 13.08 6.62 -3.70
C LEU A 338 12.99 5.98 -2.31
N ASP A 339 13.96 5.17 -1.89
CA ASP A 339 13.85 4.45 -0.61
C ASP A 339 13.85 5.37 0.60
N GLY A 340 14.58 6.48 0.52
CA GLY A 340 14.73 7.45 1.61
C GLY A 340 13.83 8.68 1.53
N VAL A 341 12.93 8.79 0.55
CA VAL A 341 12.09 10.00 0.38
C VAL A 341 11.06 10.16 1.50
N PRO A 342 10.54 11.39 1.75
CA PRO A 342 9.45 11.56 2.70
C PRO A 342 8.21 10.78 2.29
N GLY A 343 7.58 10.10 3.24
CA GLY A 343 6.36 9.33 2.96
C GLY A 343 6.03 8.32 4.04
N GLY A 344 4.88 7.68 3.91
CA GLY A 344 4.52 6.50 4.68
C GLY A 344 5.46 5.35 4.36
N THR A 345 5.98 4.67 5.39
CA THR A 345 7.06 3.67 5.27
C THR A 345 6.57 2.24 5.42
N LEU A 346 7.35 1.29 4.89
CA LEU A 346 7.22 -0.13 5.20
C LEU A 346 8.57 -0.70 5.64
N ASP A 347 8.54 -1.66 6.58
CA ASP A 347 9.68 -2.45 7.03
C ASP A 347 10.09 -3.53 5.99
N SER A 348 10.12 -3.15 4.69
CA SER A 348 10.31 -4.11 3.60
C SER A 348 11.72 -4.71 3.59
N PHE A 349 12.75 -3.90 3.81
CA PHE A 349 14.14 -4.40 3.89
C PHE A 349 14.33 -5.26 5.14
N GLY A 350 13.80 -4.81 6.29
CA GLY A 350 13.90 -5.53 7.55
C GLY A 350 13.22 -6.88 7.50
N LYS A 351 11.99 -6.95 7.05
CA LYS A 351 11.23 -8.21 6.94
C LYS A 351 11.89 -9.19 5.98
N VAL A 352 12.43 -8.73 4.84
CA VAL A 352 13.19 -9.59 3.94
C VAL A 352 14.49 -10.08 4.60
N ALA A 353 15.21 -9.19 5.27
CA ALA A 353 16.43 -9.57 6.00
C ALA A 353 16.15 -10.61 7.09
N ASP A 354 15.08 -10.41 7.88
CA ASP A 354 14.65 -11.37 8.92
C ASP A 354 14.29 -12.72 8.31
N ALA A 355 13.54 -12.74 7.20
CA ALA A 355 13.14 -13.96 6.50
C ALA A 355 14.34 -14.81 6.06
N ILE A 356 15.43 -14.17 5.61
CA ILE A 356 16.67 -14.85 5.20
C ILE A 356 17.74 -14.90 6.30
N LYS A 357 17.41 -14.46 7.52
CA LYS A 357 18.35 -14.35 8.65
C LYS A 357 19.60 -13.49 8.36
N ALA A 358 19.43 -12.47 7.51
CA ALA A 358 20.46 -11.47 7.24
C ALA A 358 20.54 -10.44 8.36
N LYS A 359 21.75 -9.89 8.57
CA LYS A 359 21.92 -8.76 9.49
C LYS A 359 21.57 -7.46 8.77
N ILE A 360 20.76 -6.64 9.43
CA ILE A 360 20.39 -5.30 8.98
C ILE A 360 20.41 -4.35 10.17
N SER A 361 20.83 -3.10 9.98
CA SER A 361 20.73 -2.09 11.03
C SER A 361 19.29 -1.59 11.16
N GLU A 362 18.86 -1.22 12.35
CA GLU A 362 17.48 -0.78 12.63
C GLU A 362 17.07 0.40 11.75
N GLU A 363 17.96 1.34 11.51
CA GLU A 363 17.74 2.50 10.66
C GLU A 363 17.51 2.17 9.18
N TYR A 364 17.97 0.99 8.70
CA TYR A 364 17.91 0.55 7.31
C TYR A 364 16.72 -0.36 7.01
N ARG A 365 15.97 -0.75 8.03
CA ARG A 365 14.84 -1.69 7.89
C ARG A 365 13.70 -1.16 7.03
N SER A 366 13.31 0.11 7.26
CA SER A 366 12.13 0.71 6.65
C SER A 366 12.49 1.75 5.60
N GLY A 367 11.85 1.65 4.44
CA GLY A 367 11.93 2.62 3.36
C GLY A 367 10.56 3.23 3.00
N ALA A 368 10.56 4.29 2.20
CA ALA A 368 9.34 4.90 1.73
C ALA A 368 8.53 3.91 0.88
N PHE A 369 7.22 3.86 1.12
CA PHE A 369 6.25 3.08 0.35
C PHE A 369 5.26 3.99 -0.37
N VAL A 370 4.65 4.93 0.33
CA VAL A 370 3.82 5.96 -0.29
C VAL A 370 4.53 7.31 -0.13
N PRO A 371 5.27 7.77 -1.14
CA PRO A 371 5.91 9.08 -1.07
C PRO A 371 4.92 10.21 -0.80
N ALA A 372 5.30 11.17 0.03
CA ALA A 372 4.43 12.28 0.44
C ALA A 372 3.89 13.08 -0.76
N VAL A 373 4.68 13.23 -1.82
CA VAL A 373 4.23 13.84 -3.10
C VAL A 373 3.11 13.04 -3.77
N SER A 374 3.08 11.73 -3.56
CA SER A 374 2.02 10.84 -4.07
C SER A 374 0.78 10.87 -3.17
N ALA A 375 0.96 10.72 -1.85
CA ALA A 375 -0.13 10.74 -0.88
C ALA A 375 -0.90 12.07 -0.88
N SER A 376 -0.20 13.17 -1.10
CA SER A 376 -0.80 14.51 -1.19
C SER A 376 -1.53 14.80 -2.51
N ALA A 377 -1.46 13.88 -3.47
CA ALA A 377 -1.98 14.07 -4.82
C ALA A 377 -1.45 15.37 -5.49
N LEU A 378 -0.15 15.65 -5.31
CA LEU A 378 0.52 16.75 -5.99
C LEU A 378 0.41 16.56 -7.51
N THR A 379 0.22 17.65 -8.24
CA THR A 379 0.06 17.63 -9.70
C THR A 379 1.41 17.49 -10.39
N TYR A 380 1.65 16.34 -11.00
CA TYR A 380 2.78 16.02 -11.88
C TYR A 380 2.40 14.78 -12.72
N ASP A 381 3.22 14.40 -13.68
CA ASP A 381 2.95 13.19 -14.47
C ASP A 381 3.17 11.93 -13.62
N PRO A 382 2.09 11.18 -13.27
CA PRO A 382 2.18 10.01 -12.39
C PRO A 382 2.83 8.77 -13.07
N ILE A 383 3.15 8.86 -14.35
CA ILE A 383 3.87 7.83 -15.11
C ILE A 383 5.35 8.21 -15.23
N ALA A 384 5.64 9.44 -15.63
CA ALA A 384 7.02 9.91 -15.78
C ALA A 384 7.71 10.20 -14.45
N TRP A 385 6.96 10.53 -13.41
CA TRP A 385 7.50 10.97 -12.11
C TRP A 385 8.50 12.12 -12.24
N ASP A 386 8.10 13.14 -12.96
CA ASP A 386 8.86 14.36 -13.21
C ASP A 386 8.76 15.36 -12.05
N VAL A 387 8.94 14.88 -10.85
CA VAL A 387 8.84 15.62 -9.59
C VAL A 387 10.08 15.38 -8.73
N ASP A 388 10.48 16.40 -7.98
CA ASP A 388 11.43 16.22 -6.88
C ASP A 388 10.69 15.58 -5.68
N PRO A 389 11.03 14.34 -5.30
CA PRO A 389 10.35 13.67 -4.19
C PRO A 389 10.67 14.28 -2.82
N HIS A 390 11.70 15.13 -2.72
CA HIS A 390 12.08 15.87 -1.52
C HIS A 390 11.51 17.32 -1.47
N LEU A 391 10.54 17.61 -2.34
CA LEU A 391 9.90 18.90 -2.38
C LEU A 391 9.25 19.25 -1.04
N ASN A 392 9.48 20.47 -0.55
CA ASN A 392 8.75 20.98 0.61
C ASN A 392 7.30 21.28 0.23
N LEU A 393 6.38 20.39 0.63
CA LEU A 393 4.96 20.46 0.29
C LEU A 393 4.22 21.57 1.05
N HIS A 394 4.71 21.97 2.23
CA HIS A 394 4.13 23.10 2.98
C HIS A 394 4.32 24.45 2.27
N SER A 395 5.31 24.57 1.40
CA SER A 395 5.59 25.78 0.64
C SER A 395 4.89 25.83 -0.73
N GLN A 396 4.19 24.76 -1.11
CA GLN A 396 3.53 24.71 -2.40
C GLN A 396 2.20 25.45 -2.38
N SER A 397 1.86 26.07 -3.51
CA SER A 397 0.56 26.70 -3.71
C SER A 397 -0.56 25.66 -3.72
N PRO A 398 -1.74 25.93 -3.12
CA PRO A 398 -2.85 24.98 -3.03
C PRO A 398 -3.32 24.42 -4.39
N ASP A 399 -3.20 25.18 -5.46
CA ASP A 399 -3.55 24.77 -6.83
C ASP A 399 -2.59 23.70 -7.42
N ARG A 400 -1.47 23.43 -6.75
CA ARG A 400 -0.58 22.33 -7.08
C ARG A 400 -1.09 20.97 -6.61
N PHE A 401 -2.17 20.91 -5.86
CA PHE A 401 -2.74 19.65 -5.33
C PHE A 401 -4.12 19.40 -5.93
N HIS A 402 -4.43 18.13 -6.19
CA HIS A 402 -5.80 17.73 -6.50
C HIS A 402 -6.68 17.72 -5.24
N LEU A 403 -6.09 17.44 -4.08
CA LEU A 403 -6.78 17.53 -2.80
C LEU A 403 -6.88 18.98 -2.36
N HIS A 404 -8.04 19.39 -1.84
CA HIS A 404 -8.27 20.75 -1.38
C HIS A 404 -7.48 21.07 -0.12
N GLU A 405 -7.32 20.07 0.76
CA GLU A 405 -6.53 20.19 1.99
C GLU A 405 -5.80 18.88 2.26
N VAL A 406 -4.56 18.98 2.70
CA VAL A 406 -3.72 17.85 3.07
C VAL A 406 -3.04 18.10 4.41
N ALA A 407 -3.02 17.10 5.27
CA ALA A 407 -2.16 17.07 6.45
C ALA A 407 -1.04 16.05 6.28
N PHE A 408 0.08 16.37 6.87
CA PHE A 408 1.27 15.53 6.92
C PHE A 408 1.57 15.15 8.36
N ASP A 409 2.12 13.96 8.55
CA ASP A 409 2.59 13.58 9.88
C ASP A 409 3.85 14.37 10.26
N THR A 410 4.21 14.33 11.53
CA THR A 410 5.41 15.00 12.06
C THR A 410 6.69 14.22 11.77
N ASP A 411 6.54 12.95 11.43
CA ASP A 411 7.63 12.07 11.05
C ASP A 411 7.23 11.22 9.82
N ASN A 412 8.19 10.46 9.26
CA ASN A 412 7.93 9.45 8.24
C ASN A 412 7.53 8.14 8.96
N THR A 413 6.25 8.06 9.34
CA THR A 413 5.69 6.95 10.10
C THR A 413 5.37 5.77 9.20
N GLU A 414 5.04 4.63 9.79
CA GLU A 414 4.59 3.47 9.03
C GLU A 414 3.32 3.80 8.22
N HIS A 415 3.23 3.26 7.03
CA HIS A 415 2.05 3.38 6.17
C HIS A 415 0.78 2.96 6.89
N SER A 416 -0.26 3.77 6.85
CA SER A 416 -1.52 3.65 7.60
C SER A 416 -1.42 3.84 9.12
N HIS A 417 -0.30 4.29 9.66
CA HIS A 417 -0.17 4.62 11.09
C HIS A 417 -1.21 5.66 11.52
N VAL A 418 -1.82 5.40 12.68
CA VAL A 418 -2.86 6.26 13.25
C VAL A 418 -2.20 7.21 14.26
N SER A 419 -1.76 8.39 13.79
CA SER A 419 -1.15 9.40 14.64
C SER A 419 -2.16 10.43 15.14
N GLY A 420 -1.92 10.97 16.33
CA GLY A 420 -2.77 12.00 16.92
C GLY A 420 -2.90 13.24 16.05
N VAL A 421 -1.83 13.68 15.40
CA VAL A 421 -1.81 14.84 14.51
C VAL A 421 -2.79 14.66 13.35
N LEU A 422 -2.76 13.50 12.69
CA LEU A 422 -3.64 13.21 11.56
C LEU A 422 -5.10 13.03 12.00
N VAL A 423 -5.33 12.31 13.10
CA VAL A 423 -6.68 12.10 13.65
C VAL A 423 -7.33 13.42 14.05
N GLU A 424 -6.67 14.24 14.84
CA GLU A 424 -7.20 15.53 15.29
C GLU A 424 -7.51 16.46 14.09
N TRP A 425 -6.64 16.47 13.10
CA TRP A 425 -6.86 17.26 11.89
C TRP A 425 -8.11 16.81 11.12
N ILE A 426 -8.33 15.49 10.99
CA ILE A 426 -9.53 14.92 10.35
C ILE A 426 -10.78 15.27 11.16
N LEU A 427 -10.76 15.03 12.46
CA LEU A 427 -11.92 15.25 13.33
C LEU A 427 -12.40 16.72 13.35
N GLN A 428 -11.48 17.69 13.24
CA GLN A 428 -11.81 19.11 13.11
C GLN A 428 -12.54 19.43 11.79
N ARG A 429 -12.33 18.67 10.75
CA ARG A 429 -12.89 18.90 9.40
C ARG A 429 -14.17 18.11 9.13
N LEU A 430 -14.43 17.11 9.92
CA LEU A 430 -15.66 16.29 9.85
C LEU A 430 -16.72 16.70 10.89
N SER A 431 -16.41 17.70 11.74
CA SER A 431 -17.32 18.22 12.77
C SER A 431 -18.58 18.89 12.22
#